data_dd247a8d1e416ebe0a93721f72e80175
#
_entry.id   dd247a8d1e416ebe0a93721f72e80175
#
_cell.length_a   1.000
_cell.length_b   1.000
_cell.length_c   1.000
_cell.angle_alpha   90.00
_cell.angle_beta   90.00
_cell.angle_gamma   90.00
#
_symmetry.space_group_name_H-M   'P 1'
#
loop_
_entity.id
_entity.type
_entity.pdbx_description
1 polymer ?
#
loop_
_entity_poly.entity_id
_entity_poly.type
_entity_poly.pdbx_seq_one_letter_code
_entity_poly.pdbx_strand_id
1 'polypeptide(L)'
;MIVATTLTGSNADIIGDALASVADQVDRCLVIDTGARDDTIEVARRVAGEKLLLREFPWKNDFSAARNFSLDAAAEAGAGWAITVDTDERMIFDPGFSLREALASSKAGVLLVSQEDLSYAKERIVRLPATVRWAGPTHEQLLGQRTGESEVLAGLRFSELPKDEAAIRRKFERDAALLRAHTRKHPKEPRWYYYLGSSYHGLGQYAAAIDAYRACAALGGWPEEAAWACYRAAECYCELGRWREAIETCARGLAIRPATAELAWFAGWAAYKAKRYEDAIAWSNMAIVNGFYEGAGASFERIGFRARTGLYEGPYDVLRWTFKALGNAAASAEAEREWEAARAVRVHGPGGA
;
A
#
# COMPACT_ATOMS: atom_id res chain seq x y z
N MET A 1 -17.27 -3.89 25.18
CA MET A 1 -16.78 -2.51 25.04
C MET A 1 -15.95 -2.42 23.76
N ILE A 2 -16.11 -1.32 23.00
CA ILE A 2 -15.38 -0.97 21.80
C ILE A 2 -14.49 0.23 22.12
N VAL A 3 -13.18 0.15 21.80
CA VAL A 3 -12.21 1.22 22.08
C VAL A 3 -11.57 1.68 20.78
N ALA A 4 -11.66 2.97 20.49
CA ALA A 4 -10.83 3.58 19.44
C ALA A 4 -9.41 3.79 19.97
N THR A 5 -8.39 3.39 19.24
CA THR A 5 -6.98 3.56 19.62
C THR A 5 -6.29 4.51 18.65
N THR A 6 -5.67 5.56 19.15
CA THR A 6 -4.97 6.58 18.36
C THR A 6 -3.57 6.80 18.92
N LEU A 7 -2.56 6.60 18.08
CA LEU A 7 -1.17 6.97 18.41
C LEU A 7 -0.98 8.44 18.03
N THR A 8 -0.38 9.22 18.90
CA THR A 8 -0.13 10.63 18.60
C THR A 8 1.22 11.10 19.12
N GLY A 9 1.86 11.99 18.36
CA GLY A 9 2.87 12.92 18.80
C GLY A 9 2.27 14.33 18.85
N SER A 10 2.97 15.33 18.33
CA SER A 10 2.48 16.70 18.19
C SER A 10 1.58 16.81 16.96
N ASN A 11 0.26 16.75 17.15
CA ASN A 11 -0.79 16.71 16.13
C ASN A 11 -2.04 17.50 16.56
N ALA A 12 -1.85 18.62 17.28
CA ALA A 12 -2.96 19.42 17.85
C ALA A 12 -3.95 19.90 16.78
N ASP A 13 -3.49 20.11 15.55
CA ASP A 13 -4.27 20.58 14.42
C ASP A 13 -5.22 19.54 13.81
N ILE A 14 -4.94 18.25 13.99
CA ILE A 14 -5.66 17.18 13.29
C ILE A 14 -6.28 16.11 14.19
N ILE A 15 -5.77 15.91 15.42
CA ILE A 15 -6.26 14.84 16.32
C ILE A 15 -7.72 14.99 16.69
N GLY A 16 -8.19 16.24 16.83
CA GLY A 16 -9.57 16.50 17.23
C GLY A 16 -10.58 15.88 16.28
N ASP A 17 -10.42 16.11 14.99
CA ASP A 17 -11.32 15.58 13.98
C ASP A 17 -11.19 14.06 13.82
N ALA A 18 -9.99 13.50 14.01
CA ALA A 18 -9.81 12.05 14.00
C ALA A 18 -10.63 11.38 15.11
N LEU A 19 -10.53 11.88 16.34
CA LEU A 19 -11.30 11.39 17.47
C LEU A 19 -12.81 11.61 17.30
N ALA A 20 -13.22 12.81 16.85
CA ALA A 20 -14.62 13.13 16.60
C ALA A 20 -15.26 12.18 15.57
N SER A 21 -14.51 11.78 14.54
CA SER A 21 -15.02 10.92 13.47
C SER A 21 -15.45 9.53 13.94
N VAL A 22 -15.02 9.08 15.12
CA VAL A 22 -15.29 7.73 15.64
C VAL A 22 -15.99 7.75 17.00
N ALA A 23 -15.98 8.88 17.71
CA ALA A 23 -16.40 8.99 19.11
C ALA A 23 -17.83 8.48 19.38
N ASP A 24 -18.76 8.69 18.46
CA ASP A 24 -20.17 8.28 18.64
C ASP A 24 -20.37 6.77 18.48
N GLN A 25 -19.46 6.08 17.85
CA GLN A 25 -19.54 4.64 17.58
C GLN A 25 -18.77 3.78 18.59
N VAL A 26 -18.02 4.40 19.52
CA VAL A 26 -17.16 3.69 20.48
C VAL A 26 -17.49 4.06 21.93
N ASP A 27 -17.12 3.18 22.85
CA ASP A 27 -17.33 3.40 24.28
C ASP A 27 -16.22 4.26 24.88
N ARG A 28 -14.99 4.15 24.38
CA ARG A 28 -13.81 4.91 24.83
C ARG A 28 -12.91 5.28 23.66
N CYS A 29 -12.17 6.37 23.80
CA CYS A 29 -11.09 6.80 22.93
C CYS A 29 -9.77 6.69 23.71
N LEU A 30 -8.95 5.70 23.37
CA LEU A 30 -7.63 5.49 23.96
C LEU A 30 -6.57 6.21 23.11
N VAL A 31 -6.05 7.29 23.66
CA VAL A 31 -4.95 8.05 23.05
C VAL A 31 -3.65 7.61 23.68
N ILE A 32 -2.71 7.21 22.84
CA ILE A 32 -1.35 6.86 23.21
C ILE A 32 -0.43 8.03 22.87
N ASP A 33 -0.02 8.74 23.88
CA ASP A 33 0.95 9.83 23.76
C ASP A 33 2.37 9.28 23.58
N THR A 34 2.94 9.52 22.41
CA THR A 34 4.30 9.10 22.06
C THR A 34 5.34 10.22 22.28
N GLY A 35 4.95 11.31 22.91
CA GLY A 35 5.78 12.48 23.23
C GLY A 35 5.30 13.75 22.58
N ALA A 36 4.03 14.09 22.74
CA ALA A 36 3.44 15.36 22.30
C ALA A 36 4.11 16.56 23.02
N ARG A 37 4.34 17.64 22.28
CA ARG A 37 4.98 18.88 22.77
C ARG A 37 4.18 20.12 22.46
N ASP A 38 2.94 19.95 22.01
CA ASP A 38 1.98 20.97 21.68
C ASP A 38 0.66 20.68 22.41
N ASP A 39 -0.41 21.38 22.08
CA ASP A 39 -1.73 21.25 22.72
C ASP A 39 -2.51 19.98 22.29
N THR A 40 -1.83 18.97 21.71
CA THR A 40 -2.45 17.73 21.23
C THR A 40 -3.30 17.04 22.30
N ILE A 41 -2.77 16.92 23.52
CA ILE A 41 -3.46 16.22 24.61
C ILE A 41 -4.65 17.03 25.13
N GLU A 42 -4.53 18.35 25.19
CA GLU A 42 -5.63 19.26 25.55
C GLU A 42 -6.78 19.18 24.53
N VAL A 43 -6.44 19.13 23.24
CA VAL A 43 -7.44 18.93 22.16
C VAL A 43 -8.12 17.57 22.31
N ALA A 44 -7.36 16.51 22.55
CA ALA A 44 -7.91 15.17 22.76
C ALA A 44 -8.87 15.13 23.97
N ARG A 45 -8.52 15.78 25.10
CA ARG A 45 -9.38 15.88 26.28
C ARG A 45 -10.67 16.60 25.99
N ARG A 46 -10.61 17.73 25.28
CA ARG A 46 -11.78 18.53 24.92
C ARG A 46 -12.75 17.77 24.02
N VAL A 47 -12.22 17.02 23.03
CA VAL A 47 -13.06 16.32 22.03
C VAL A 47 -13.62 15.00 22.58
N ALA A 48 -12.78 14.16 23.18
CA ALA A 48 -13.23 12.87 23.69
C ALA A 48 -13.93 12.93 25.05
N GLY A 49 -13.73 14.02 25.83
CA GLY A 49 -14.41 14.22 27.10
C GLY A 49 -14.23 13.04 28.06
N GLU A 50 -15.36 12.58 28.62
CA GLU A 50 -15.38 11.44 29.56
C GLU A 50 -15.01 10.09 28.90
N LYS A 51 -15.02 10.00 27.57
CA LYS A 51 -14.60 8.80 26.84
C LYS A 51 -13.09 8.68 26.77
N LEU A 52 -12.30 9.71 27.06
CA LEU A 52 -10.85 9.68 26.95
C LEU A 52 -10.23 8.69 27.93
N LEU A 53 -9.38 7.82 27.39
CA LEU A 53 -8.35 7.09 28.10
C LEU A 53 -7.01 7.58 27.58
N LEU A 54 -6.12 8.02 28.46
CA LEU A 54 -4.77 8.48 28.07
C LEU A 54 -3.75 7.53 28.62
N ARG A 55 -2.78 7.14 27.78
CA ARG A 55 -1.60 6.36 28.16
C ARG A 55 -0.37 6.97 27.48
N GLU A 56 0.75 6.92 28.17
CA GLU A 56 2.04 7.37 27.65
C GLU A 56 2.83 6.16 27.14
N PHE A 57 3.44 6.32 25.98
CA PHE A 57 4.38 5.36 25.39
C PHE A 57 5.53 6.14 24.75
N PRO A 58 6.66 6.31 25.44
CA PRO A 58 7.80 7.03 24.89
C PRO A 58 8.23 6.46 23.55
N TRP A 59 8.31 7.32 22.53
CA TRP A 59 8.61 6.91 21.16
C TRP A 59 9.93 6.14 21.05
N LYS A 60 9.86 4.92 20.50
CA LYS A 60 11.01 4.00 20.37
C LYS A 60 11.47 3.79 18.92
N ASN A 61 11.05 4.64 17.98
CA ASN A 61 11.26 4.46 16.55
C ASN A 61 10.69 3.15 15.99
N ASP A 62 9.54 2.74 16.50
CA ASP A 62 8.87 1.49 16.15
C ASP A 62 7.35 1.65 16.33
N PHE A 63 6.65 1.75 15.19
CA PHE A 63 5.20 1.86 15.19
C PHE A 63 4.53 0.58 15.68
N SER A 64 5.08 -0.60 15.35
CA SER A 64 4.49 -1.86 15.80
C SER A 64 4.51 -1.98 17.33
N ALA A 65 5.58 -1.54 17.97
CA ALA A 65 5.67 -1.56 19.43
C ALA A 65 4.60 -0.65 20.07
N ALA A 66 4.38 0.56 19.52
CA ALA A 66 3.34 1.46 20.00
C ALA A 66 1.91 0.94 19.72
N ARG A 67 1.67 0.36 18.55
CA ARG A 67 0.37 -0.27 18.22
C ARG A 67 0.08 -1.48 19.08
N ASN A 68 1.06 -2.33 19.35
CA ASN A 68 0.90 -3.46 20.26
C ASN A 68 0.59 -3.02 21.68
N PHE A 69 1.28 -1.99 22.16
CA PHE A 69 0.98 -1.38 23.45
C PHE A 69 -0.46 -0.83 23.50
N SER A 70 -0.95 -0.23 22.40
CA SER A 70 -2.33 0.26 22.35
C SER A 70 -3.37 -0.87 22.41
N LEU A 71 -3.10 -2.03 21.78
CA LEU A 71 -3.97 -3.21 21.85
C LEU A 71 -4.00 -3.78 23.28
N ASP A 72 -2.84 -3.86 23.94
CA ASP A 72 -2.72 -4.37 25.31
C ASP A 72 -3.42 -3.42 26.29
N ALA A 73 -3.22 -2.12 26.19
CA ALA A 73 -3.87 -1.13 27.02
C ALA A 73 -5.41 -1.08 26.81
N ALA A 74 -5.89 -1.31 25.58
CA ALA A 74 -7.33 -1.44 25.31
C ALA A 74 -7.90 -2.73 25.94
N ALA A 75 -7.17 -3.85 25.88
CA ALA A 75 -7.58 -5.10 26.53
C ALA A 75 -7.61 -4.96 28.06
N GLU A 76 -6.62 -4.32 28.67
CA GLU A 76 -6.55 -4.02 30.11
C GLU A 76 -7.71 -3.14 30.56
N ALA A 77 -8.17 -2.23 29.69
CA ALA A 77 -9.35 -1.42 29.95
C ALA A 77 -10.69 -2.20 29.81
N GLY A 78 -10.63 -3.49 29.46
CA GLY A 78 -11.81 -4.37 29.32
C GLY A 78 -12.46 -4.30 27.95
N ALA A 79 -11.77 -3.82 26.91
CA ALA A 79 -12.28 -3.82 25.55
C ALA A 79 -12.41 -5.24 24.99
N GLY A 80 -13.50 -5.51 24.27
CA GLY A 80 -13.64 -6.71 23.43
C GLY A 80 -13.20 -6.45 21.98
N TRP A 81 -13.09 -5.17 21.59
CA TRP A 81 -12.67 -4.73 20.26
C TRP A 81 -11.86 -3.43 20.33
N ALA A 82 -10.81 -3.38 19.53
CA ALA A 82 -10.05 -2.16 19.26
C ALA A 82 -10.23 -1.74 17.80
N ILE A 83 -10.52 -0.45 17.57
CA ILE A 83 -10.48 0.15 16.24
C ILE A 83 -9.34 1.16 16.18
N THR A 84 -8.40 0.96 15.28
CA THR A 84 -7.27 1.88 15.08
C THR A 84 -7.69 3.04 14.18
N VAL A 85 -7.44 4.27 14.64
CA VAL A 85 -7.66 5.52 13.91
C VAL A 85 -6.37 6.32 13.96
N ASP A 86 -5.71 6.50 12.82
CA ASP A 86 -4.53 7.37 12.76
C ASP A 86 -4.94 8.85 12.79
N THR A 87 -4.09 9.73 13.30
CA THR A 87 -4.43 11.15 13.47
C THR A 87 -4.79 11.86 12.16
N ASP A 88 -4.26 11.37 11.04
CA ASP A 88 -4.52 11.86 9.70
C ASP A 88 -5.66 11.10 8.97
N GLU A 89 -6.42 10.27 9.70
CA GLU A 89 -7.59 9.55 9.16
C GLU A 89 -8.90 10.11 9.73
N ARG A 90 -9.98 9.92 8.95
CA ARG A 90 -11.36 10.19 9.35
C ARG A 90 -12.19 8.96 9.06
N MET A 91 -12.87 8.43 10.05
CA MET A 91 -13.81 7.34 9.88
C MET A 91 -15.14 7.85 9.33
N ILE A 92 -15.64 7.15 8.30
CA ILE A 92 -16.88 7.51 7.59
C ILE A 92 -17.84 6.34 7.75
N PHE A 93 -18.93 6.58 8.48
CA PHE A 93 -19.99 5.61 8.71
C PHE A 93 -21.16 5.87 7.77
N ASP A 94 -21.67 4.84 7.13
CA ASP A 94 -22.86 4.97 6.29
C ASP A 94 -24.10 5.30 7.16
N PRO A 95 -25.08 6.03 6.66
CA PRO A 95 -26.30 6.35 7.39
C PRO A 95 -26.98 5.10 7.95
N GLY A 96 -27.26 5.09 9.25
CA GLY A 96 -27.88 3.96 9.94
C GLY A 96 -26.92 2.79 10.26
N PHE A 97 -25.64 2.87 9.94
CA PHE A 97 -24.67 1.84 10.31
C PHE A 97 -24.36 1.88 11.81
N SER A 98 -24.34 0.73 12.44
CA SER A 98 -23.94 0.54 13.84
C SER A 98 -22.71 -0.34 13.94
N LEU A 99 -21.59 0.22 14.35
CA LEU A 99 -20.35 -0.55 14.56
C LEU A 99 -20.57 -1.66 15.61
N ARG A 100 -21.35 -1.40 16.63
CA ARG A 100 -21.67 -2.35 17.69
C ARG A 100 -22.40 -3.60 17.17
N GLU A 101 -23.40 -3.41 16.33
CA GLU A 101 -24.16 -4.50 15.74
C GLU A 101 -23.32 -5.31 14.76
N ALA A 102 -22.54 -4.63 13.93
CA ALA A 102 -21.64 -5.26 12.99
C ALA A 102 -20.58 -6.12 13.70
N LEU A 103 -19.98 -5.61 14.78
CA LEU A 103 -18.99 -6.36 15.57
C LEU A 103 -19.61 -7.50 16.38
N ALA A 104 -20.86 -7.37 16.83
CA ALA A 104 -21.57 -8.43 17.53
C ALA A 104 -21.87 -9.63 16.63
N SER A 105 -22.11 -9.40 15.35
CA SER A 105 -22.40 -10.44 14.35
C SER A 105 -21.17 -11.06 13.70
N SER A 106 -20.01 -10.37 13.73
CA SER A 106 -18.79 -10.87 13.09
C SER A 106 -18.17 -12.04 13.85
N LYS A 107 -17.68 -13.04 13.11
CA LYS A 107 -16.87 -14.15 13.61
C LYS A 107 -15.37 -13.94 13.42
N ALA A 108 -14.98 -12.94 12.65
CA ALA A 108 -13.59 -12.61 12.37
C ALA A 108 -12.88 -12.05 13.61
N GLY A 109 -11.61 -12.36 13.75
CA GLY A 109 -10.74 -11.74 14.77
C GLY A 109 -10.11 -10.43 14.30
N VAL A 110 -10.08 -10.20 12.98
CA VAL A 110 -9.53 -9.00 12.34
C VAL A 110 -10.46 -8.58 11.22
N LEU A 111 -10.84 -7.30 11.22
CA LEU A 111 -11.65 -6.70 10.17
C LEU A 111 -10.87 -5.61 9.45
N LEU A 112 -11.05 -5.57 8.14
CA LEU A 112 -10.50 -4.53 7.28
C LEU A 112 -11.52 -3.43 7.08
N VAL A 113 -11.04 -2.21 6.97
CA VAL A 113 -11.83 -1.03 6.62
C VAL A 113 -11.31 -0.51 5.29
N SER A 114 -12.21 -0.29 4.34
CA SER A 114 -11.87 0.23 3.01
C SER A 114 -11.56 1.72 3.08
N GLN A 115 -10.65 2.15 2.22
CA GLN A 115 -10.49 3.56 1.93
C GLN A 115 -11.75 4.09 1.22
N GLU A 116 -12.00 5.39 1.30
CA GLU A 116 -13.21 6.05 0.80
C GLU A 116 -13.47 5.75 -0.70
N ASP A 117 -12.42 5.71 -1.53
CA ASP A 117 -12.50 5.41 -2.97
C ASP A 117 -12.49 3.90 -3.28
N LEU A 118 -12.49 3.05 -2.27
CA LEU A 118 -12.45 1.59 -2.35
C LEU A 118 -11.20 1.02 -3.04
N SER A 119 -10.14 1.82 -3.20
CA SER A 119 -8.90 1.39 -3.86
C SER A 119 -8.14 0.32 -3.10
N TYR A 120 -8.25 0.32 -1.76
CA TYR A 120 -7.66 -0.68 -0.87
C TYR A 120 -8.37 -0.71 0.48
N ALA A 121 -8.03 -1.70 1.30
CA ALA A 121 -8.50 -1.81 2.68
C ALA A 121 -7.32 -2.08 3.63
N LYS A 122 -7.44 -1.62 4.87
CA LYS A 122 -6.45 -1.82 5.94
C LYS A 122 -7.06 -2.61 7.09
N GLU A 123 -6.24 -3.42 7.76
CA GLU A 123 -6.61 -3.99 9.06
C GLU A 123 -6.74 -2.84 10.07
N ARG A 124 -7.97 -2.57 10.49
CA ARG A 124 -8.28 -1.48 11.43
C ARG A 124 -8.95 -1.95 12.71
N ILE A 125 -9.63 -3.09 12.69
CA ILE A 125 -10.40 -3.57 13.83
C ILE A 125 -9.89 -4.93 14.26
N VAL A 126 -9.57 -5.06 15.54
CA VAL A 126 -9.01 -6.27 16.14
C VAL A 126 -9.84 -6.67 17.34
N ARG A 127 -10.23 -7.95 17.40
CA ARG A 127 -10.90 -8.56 18.57
C ARG A 127 -9.88 -8.72 19.71
N LEU A 128 -10.31 -8.42 20.91
CA LEU A 128 -9.46 -8.50 22.10
C LEU A 128 -9.94 -9.62 23.06
N PRO A 129 -9.04 -10.27 23.80
CA PRO A 129 -7.59 -10.10 23.72
C PRO A 129 -7.02 -10.56 22.37
N ALA A 130 -6.06 -9.80 21.84
CA ALA A 130 -5.55 -10.03 20.48
C ALA A 130 -4.63 -11.27 20.40
N THR A 131 -4.92 -12.16 19.45
CA THR A 131 -4.06 -13.28 19.05
C THR A 131 -3.08 -12.92 17.93
N VAL A 132 -3.16 -11.68 17.46
CA VAL A 132 -2.32 -11.08 16.42
C VAL A 132 -1.49 -9.96 16.99
N ARG A 133 -0.34 -9.66 16.36
CA ARG A 133 0.55 -8.58 16.74
C ARG A 133 1.09 -7.85 15.51
N TRP A 134 1.20 -6.57 15.63
CA TRP A 134 1.88 -5.73 14.65
C TRP A 134 3.37 -6.03 14.64
N ALA A 135 3.97 -6.09 13.45
CA ALA A 135 5.39 -6.31 13.23
C ALA A 135 5.93 -5.33 12.20
N GLY A 136 7.13 -4.81 12.48
CA GLY A 136 7.84 -3.86 11.63
C GLY A 136 7.86 -2.44 12.16
N PRO A 137 8.93 -1.69 11.90
CA PRO A 137 9.14 -0.34 12.47
C PRO A 137 8.22 0.71 11.84
N THR A 138 7.81 0.50 10.59
CA THR A 138 6.83 1.24 9.79
C THR A 138 6.31 0.31 8.69
N HIS A 139 5.21 0.64 8.01
CA HIS A 139 4.52 -0.27 7.07
C HIS A 139 4.23 -1.63 7.72
N GLU A 140 3.79 -1.58 8.94
CA GLU A 140 3.56 -2.72 9.81
C GLU A 140 2.57 -3.69 9.19
N GLN A 141 2.75 -4.95 9.48
CA GLN A 141 1.81 -6.01 9.13
C GLN A 141 1.31 -6.71 10.39
N LEU A 142 0.09 -7.19 10.34
CA LEU A 142 -0.52 -7.89 11.45
C LEU A 142 -0.24 -9.39 11.32
N LEU A 143 0.60 -9.92 12.21
CA LEU A 143 1.02 -11.33 12.24
C LEU A 143 0.37 -12.08 13.41
N GLY A 144 0.26 -13.39 13.28
CA GLY A 144 -0.27 -14.27 14.32
C GLY A 144 -1.45 -15.10 13.84
N GLN A 145 -2.09 -15.79 14.78
CA GLN A 145 -3.22 -16.65 14.48
C GLN A 145 -4.51 -15.81 14.39
N ARG A 146 -5.06 -15.69 13.19
CA ARG A 146 -6.34 -15.02 12.96
C ARG A 146 -7.48 -15.98 13.29
N THR A 147 -8.46 -15.50 14.05
CA THR A 147 -9.72 -16.22 14.27
C THR A 147 -10.64 -15.93 13.09
N GLY A 148 -10.99 -16.95 12.32
CA GLY A 148 -11.76 -16.78 11.08
C GLY A 148 -10.98 -16.13 9.94
N GLU A 149 -11.62 -15.98 8.80
CA GLU A 149 -11.09 -15.21 7.67
C GLU A 149 -11.22 -13.72 7.97
N SER A 150 -10.24 -12.93 7.53
CA SER A 150 -10.37 -11.46 7.57
C SER A 150 -11.43 -11.03 6.57
N GLU A 151 -12.32 -10.16 6.98
CA GLU A 151 -13.39 -9.63 6.14
C GLU A 151 -13.32 -8.10 6.08
N VAL A 152 -13.76 -7.54 4.96
CA VAL A 152 -13.93 -6.09 4.82
C VAL A 152 -15.27 -5.71 5.41
N LEU A 153 -15.26 -4.80 6.37
CA LEU A 153 -16.47 -4.34 7.04
C LEU A 153 -17.22 -3.36 6.15
N ALA A 154 -18.37 -3.80 5.64
CA ALA A 154 -19.26 -2.94 4.86
C ALA A 154 -19.92 -1.87 5.75
N GLY A 155 -20.15 -0.67 5.21
CA GLY A 155 -20.77 0.45 5.93
C GLY A 155 -19.81 1.31 6.74
N LEU A 156 -18.51 0.96 6.75
CA LEU A 156 -17.44 1.75 7.34
C LEU A 156 -16.32 1.93 6.34
N ARG A 157 -15.87 3.17 6.18
CA ARG A 157 -14.71 3.56 5.37
C ARG A 157 -13.83 4.52 6.15
N PHE A 158 -12.63 4.76 5.65
CA PHE A 158 -11.77 5.84 6.14
C PHE A 158 -11.32 6.72 4.98
N SER A 159 -11.12 8.02 5.25
CA SER A 159 -10.37 8.92 4.37
C SER A 159 -9.06 9.33 5.03
N GLU A 160 -8.07 9.66 4.22
CA GLU A 160 -6.79 10.18 4.67
C GLU A 160 -6.69 11.67 4.32
N LEU A 161 -6.14 12.47 5.23
CA LEU A 161 -5.87 13.86 4.93
C LEU A 161 -4.82 13.99 3.81
N PRO A 162 -5.01 14.91 2.88
CA PRO A 162 -4.00 15.18 1.86
C PRO A 162 -2.70 15.67 2.52
N LYS A 163 -1.58 15.22 1.97
CA LYS A 163 -0.24 15.61 2.43
C LYS A 163 0.42 16.47 1.37
N ASP A 164 1.02 17.58 1.78
CA ASP A 164 1.87 18.38 0.92
C ASP A 164 3.19 17.64 0.61
N GLU A 165 3.91 18.12 -0.40
CA GLU A 165 5.17 17.51 -0.83
C GLU A 165 6.22 17.46 0.31
N ALA A 166 6.25 18.48 1.16
CA ALA A 166 7.18 18.53 2.28
C ALA A 166 6.84 17.48 3.34
N ALA A 167 5.56 17.26 3.63
CA ALA A 167 5.11 16.20 4.54
C ALA A 167 5.39 14.80 3.97
N ILE A 168 5.15 14.60 2.66
CA ILE A 168 5.48 13.36 1.96
C ILE A 168 6.99 13.10 2.03
N ARG A 169 7.82 14.11 1.78
CA ARG A 169 9.28 13.99 1.86
C ARG A 169 9.74 13.63 3.27
N ARG A 170 9.25 14.34 4.29
CA ARG A 170 9.56 14.03 5.72
C ARG A 170 9.16 12.60 6.08
N LYS A 171 8.00 12.12 5.59
CA LYS A 171 7.57 10.74 5.76
C LYS A 171 8.59 9.77 5.18
N PHE A 172 9.02 9.94 3.93
CA PHE A 172 9.99 9.05 3.30
C PHE A 172 11.36 9.10 3.99
N GLU A 173 11.83 10.27 4.44
CA GLU A 173 13.08 10.41 5.20
C GLU A 173 13.03 9.63 6.52
N ARG A 174 11.94 9.76 7.28
CA ARG A 174 11.69 9.00 8.50
C ARG A 174 11.65 7.49 8.23
N ASP A 175 10.83 7.07 7.27
CA ASP A 175 10.62 5.66 6.95
C ASP A 175 11.93 5.01 6.46
N ALA A 176 12.72 5.70 5.62
CA ALA A 176 14.04 5.23 5.20
C ALA A 176 15.00 5.05 6.39
N ALA A 177 15.00 5.97 7.35
CA ALA A 177 15.86 5.86 8.55
C ALA A 177 15.47 4.64 9.40
N LEU A 178 14.17 4.46 9.67
CA LEU A 178 13.62 3.35 10.44
C LEU A 178 13.91 2.00 9.77
N LEU A 179 13.60 1.89 8.47
CA LEU A 179 13.77 0.66 7.70
C LEU A 179 15.25 0.29 7.52
N ARG A 180 16.13 1.27 7.30
CA ARG A 180 17.58 1.03 7.25
C ARG A 180 18.12 0.48 8.56
N ALA A 181 17.64 0.99 9.68
CA ALA A 181 18.04 0.48 11.00
C ALA A 181 17.49 -0.94 11.24
N HIS A 182 16.26 -1.20 10.80
CA HIS A 182 15.59 -2.49 10.93
C HIS A 182 16.28 -3.57 10.06
N THR A 183 16.50 -3.30 8.77
CA THR A 183 17.13 -4.26 7.86
C THR A 183 18.56 -4.64 8.24
N ARG A 184 19.30 -3.76 8.95
CA ARG A 184 20.61 -4.10 9.52
C ARG A 184 20.50 -5.14 10.64
N LYS A 185 19.43 -5.08 11.44
CA LYS A 185 19.20 -6.03 12.56
C LYS A 185 18.54 -7.32 12.06
N HIS A 186 17.73 -7.22 11.01
CA HIS A 186 16.93 -8.30 10.45
C HIS A 186 17.22 -8.47 8.94
N PRO A 187 18.45 -8.87 8.56
CA PRO A 187 18.89 -8.84 7.16
C PRO A 187 18.23 -9.91 6.26
N LYS A 188 17.42 -10.80 6.83
CA LYS A 188 16.75 -11.88 6.09
C LYS A 188 15.25 -11.65 5.84
N GLU A 189 14.76 -10.48 6.17
CA GLU A 189 13.33 -10.14 6.05
C GLU A 189 13.09 -9.30 4.78
N PRO A 190 12.58 -9.89 3.66
CA PRO A 190 12.50 -9.23 2.35
C PRO A 190 11.57 -8.01 2.35
N ARG A 191 10.44 -8.09 3.05
CA ARG A 191 9.42 -7.04 3.10
C ARG A 191 10.00 -5.65 3.43
N TRP A 192 10.88 -5.57 4.41
CA TRP A 192 11.42 -4.27 4.84
C TRP A 192 12.41 -3.68 3.85
N TYR A 193 13.06 -4.51 3.03
CA TYR A 193 13.84 -4.03 1.89
C TYR A 193 12.96 -3.47 0.79
N TYR A 194 11.77 -4.05 0.55
CA TYR A 194 10.81 -3.49 -0.39
C TYR A 194 10.41 -2.07 0.01
N TYR A 195 9.99 -1.84 1.26
CA TYR A 195 9.58 -0.52 1.73
C TYR A 195 10.75 0.45 1.89
N LEU A 196 11.95 -0.03 2.20
CA LEU A 196 13.18 0.78 2.16
C LEU A 196 13.45 1.28 0.74
N GLY A 197 13.32 0.41 -0.26
CA GLY A 197 13.39 0.78 -1.67
C GLY A 197 12.34 1.82 -2.06
N SER A 198 11.08 1.64 -1.61
CA SER A 198 10.01 2.60 -1.84
C SER A 198 10.30 3.98 -1.22
N SER A 199 10.86 4.01 -0.02
CA SER A 199 11.24 5.26 0.64
C SER A 199 12.36 5.97 -0.10
N TYR A 200 13.41 5.26 -0.51
CA TYR A 200 14.49 5.82 -1.32
C TYR A 200 14.01 6.29 -2.69
N HIS A 201 13.11 5.54 -3.34
CA HIS A 201 12.51 5.94 -4.61
C HIS A 201 11.75 7.26 -4.46
N GLY A 202 10.88 7.38 -3.44
CA GLY A 202 10.15 8.60 -3.16
C GLY A 202 11.04 9.83 -2.85
N LEU A 203 12.28 9.59 -2.41
CA LEU A 203 13.31 10.62 -2.19
C LEU A 203 14.15 10.92 -3.44
N GLY A 204 13.92 10.24 -4.58
CA GLY A 204 14.77 10.34 -5.78
C GLY A 204 16.15 9.69 -5.64
N GLN A 205 16.36 8.90 -4.59
CA GLN A 205 17.64 8.21 -4.33
C GLN A 205 17.67 6.87 -5.07
N TYR A 206 17.58 6.93 -6.41
CA TYR A 206 17.34 5.77 -7.27
C TYR A 206 18.38 4.66 -7.14
N ALA A 207 19.66 4.99 -6.98
CA ALA A 207 20.70 3.97 -6.78
C ALA A 207 20.49 3.16 -5.48
N ALA A 208 20.20 3.84 -4.37
CA ALA A 208 19.92 3.19 -3.09
C ALA A 208 18.58 2.39 -3.14
N ALA A 209 17.58 2.90 -3.86
CA ALA A 209 16.32 2.20 -4.08
C ALA A 209 16.54 0.89 -4.84
N ILE A 210 17.34 0.90 -5.91
CA ILE A 210 17.72 -0.30 -6.68
C ILE A 210 18.35 -1.37 -5.77
N ASP A 211 19.31 -0.97 -4.94
CA ASP A 211 19.99 -1.91 -4.05
C ASP A 211 19.00 -2.56 -3.07
N ALA A 212 18.10 -1.78 -2.49
CA ALA A 212 17.09 -2.28 -1.57
C ALA A 212 16.08 -3.21 -2.28
N TYR A 213 15.53 -2.82 -3.43
CA TYR A 213 14.61 -3.67 -4.19
C TYR A 213 15.27 -4.98 -4.66
N ARG A 214 16.53 -4.93 -5.08
CA ARG A 214 17.29 -6.13 -5.45
C ARG A 214 17.52 -7.06 -4.26
N ALA A 215 17.76 -6.51 -3.08
CA ALA A 215 17.86 -7.31 -1.84
C ALA A 215 16.51 -7.98 -1.53
N CYS A 216 15.38 -7.28 -1.63
CA CYS A 216 14.06 -7.86 -1.50
C CYS A 216 13.85 -9.03 -2.46
N ALA A 217 14.08 -8.82 -3.76
CA ALA A 217 13.90 -9.86 -4.78
C ALA A 217 14.82 -11.07 -4.58
N ALA A 218 16.08 -10.85 -4.14
CA ALA A 218 17.05 -11.91 -3.90
C ALA A 218 16.73 -12.76 -2.67
N LEU A 219 16.16 -12.15 -1.62
CA LEU A 219 15.72 -12.85 -0.41
C LEU A 219 14.45 -13.68 -0.66
N GLY A 220 13.64 -13.30 -1.65
CA GLY A 220 12.38 -13.98 -1.95
C GLY A 220 11.27 -13.63 -0.98
N GLY A 221 10.62 -14.62 -0.40
CA GLY A 221 9.44 -14.43 0.44
C GLY A 221 8.15 -14.53 -0.38
N TRP A 222 7.28 -13.52 -0.30
CA TRP A 222 6.07 -13.49 -1.13
C TRP A 222 6.43 -13.21 -2.60
N PRO A 223 6.19 -14.18 -3.52
CA PRO A 223 6.65 -14.05 -4.91
C PRO A 223 6.10 -12.83 -5.64
N GLU A 224 4.90 -12.39 -5.28
CA GLU A 224 4.29 -11.19 -5.83
C GLU A 224 5.09 -9.92 -5.46
N GLU A 225 5.47 -9.77 -4.19
CA GLU A 225 6.27 -8.64 -3.72
C GLU A 225 7.68 -8.66 -4.32
N ALA A 226 8.29 -9.85 -4.41
CA ALA A 226 9.62 -10.01 -5.01
C ALA A 226 9.65 -9.63 -6.51
N ALA A 227 8.63 -10.04 -7.27
CA ALA A 227 8.50 -9.66 -8.67
C ALA A 227 8.20 -8.16 -8.82
N TRP A 228 7.36 -7.61 -7.94
CA TRP A 228 7.05 -6.18 -7.93
C TRP A 228 8.25 -5.33 -7.52
N ALA A 229 9.12 -5.84 -6.64
CA ALA A 229 10.40 -5.20 -6.33
C ALA A 229 11.28 -5.08 -7.59
N CYS A 230 11.27 -6.09 -8.48
CA CYS A 230 11.96 -6.00 -9.77
C CYS A 230 11.35 -4.91 -10.66
N TYR A 231 10.01 -4.79 -10.71
CA TYR A 231 9.33 -3.71 -11.44
C TYR A 231 9.78 -2.33 -10.94
N ARG A 232 9.73 -2.11 -9.63
CA ARG A 232 10.14 -0.84 -9.00
C ARG A 232 11.63 -0.53 -9.20
N ALA A 233 12.50 -1.55 -9.17
CA ALA A 233 13.92 -1.38 -9.49
C ALA A 233 14.14 -1.00 -10.95
N ALA A 234 13.35 -1.58 -11.88
CA ALA A 234 13.43 -1.24 -13.30
C ALA A 234 13.01 0.21 -13.55
N GLU A 235 11.97 0.73 -12.87
CA GLU A 235 11.62 2.15 -12.89
C GLU A 235 12.82 3.02 -12.47
N CYS A 236 13.46 2.68 -11.36
CA CYS A 236 14.64 3.42 -10.89
C CYS A 236 15.81 3.37 -11.89
N TYR A 237 16.03 2.24 -12.56
CA TYR A 237 17.03 2.16 -13.63
C TYR A 237 16.69 3.09 -14.79
N CYS A 238 15.41 3.20 -15.15
CA CYS A 238 14.97 4.11 -16.22
C CYS A 238 15.18 5.58 -15.85
N GLU A 239 14.93 5.98 -14.61
CA GLU A 239 15.22 7.32 -14.10
C GLU A 239 16.73 7.67 -14.22
N LEU A 240 17.59 6.67 -14.14
CA LEU A 240 19.03 6.81 -14.34
C LEU A 240 19.49 6.66 -15.80
N GLY A 241 18.56 6.51 -16.76
CA GLY A 241 18.88 6.28 -18.18
C GLY A 241 19.49 4.91 -18.48
N ARG A 242 19.42 3.96 -17.54
CA ARG A 242 20.02 2.63 -17.58
C ARG A 242 19.03 1.59 -18.16
N TRP A 243 18.63 1.82 -19.41
CA TRP A 243 17.58 1.06 -20.08
C TRP A 243 17.84 -0.44 -20.17
N ARG A 244 19.10 -0.84 -20.41
CA ARG A 244 19.48 -2.25 -20.50
C ARG A 244 19.24 -2.96 -19.18
N GLU A 245 19.70 -2.38 -18.08
CA GLU A 245 19.53 -2.96 -16.76
C GLU A 245 18.06 -2.98 -16.32
N ALA A 246 17.25 -2.02 -16.77
CA ALA A 246 15.81 -2.05 -16.56
C ALA A 246 15.18 -3.28 -17.22
N ILE A 247 15.51 -3.57 -18.49
CA ILE A 247 15.02 -4.74 -19.22
C ILE A 247 15.45 -6.04 -18.52
N GLU A 248 16.74 -6.16 -18.17
CA GLU A 248 17.27 -7.32 -17.47
C GLU A 248 16.59 -7.55 -16.11
N THR A 249 16.24 -6.47 -15.42
CA THR A 249 15.55 -6.52 -14.12
C THR A 249 14.10 -6.96 -14.28
N CYS A 250 13.39 -6.48 -15.30
CA CYS A 250 12.06 -6.97 -15.64
C CYS A 250 12.06 -8.47 -15.97
N ALA A 251 13.05 -8.92 -16.74
CA ALA A 251 13.20 -10.36 -17.07
C ALA A 251 13.40 -11.21 -15.80
N ARG A 252 14.17 -10.73 -14.81
CA ARG A 252 14.30 -11.41 -13.51
C ARG A 252 12.97 -11.47 -12.76
N GLY A 253 12.19 -10.40 -12.77
CA GLY A 253 10.86 -10.37 -12.17
C GLY A 253 9.92 -11.39 -12.83
N LEU A 254 9.97 -11.52 -14.18
CA LEU A 254 9.22 -12.53 -14.92
C LEU A 254 9.69 -13.97 -14.63
N ALA A 255 10.97 -14.17 -14.30
CA ALA A 255 11.43 -15.49 -13.83
C ALA A 255 10.83 -15.88 -12.47
N ILE A 256 10.49 -14.89 -11.63
CA ILE A 256 9.79 -15.11 -10.34
C ILE A 256 8.29 -15.31 -10.58
N ARG A 257 7.67 -14.44 -11.40
CA ARG A 257 6.23 -14.42 -11.72
C ARG A 257 6.03 -14.29 -13.24
N PRO A 258 5.97 -15.39 -13.99
CA PRO A 258 5.96 -15.37 -15.47
C PRO A 258 4.78 -14.62 -16.10
N ALA A 259 3.62 -14.64 -15.46
CA ALA A 259 2.40 -14.02 -15.99
C ALA A 259 2.21 -12.54 -15.59
N THR A 260 3.25 -11.84 -15.13
CA THR A 260 3.15 -10.43 -14.75
C THR A 260 3.24 -9.51 -15.97
N ALA A 261 2.09 -9.08 -16.48
CA ALA A 261 1.99 -8.25 -17.68
C ALA A 261 2.76 -6.93 -17.55
N GLU A 262 2.72 -6.31 -16.39
CA GLU A 262 3.37 -5.02 -16.13
C GLU A 262 4.90 -5.10 -16.30
N LEU A 263 5.52 -6.21 -15.90
CA LEU A 263 6.96 -6.41 -16.09
C LEU A 263 7.32 -6.53 -17.57
N ALA A 264 6.53 -7.29 -18.36
CA ALA A 264 6.73 -7.41 -19.78
C ALA A 264 6.49 -6.08 -20.51
N TRP A 265 5.41 -5.38 -20.17
CA TRP A 265 5.14 -4.04 -20.68
C TRP A 265 6.28 -3.07 -20.41
N PHE A 266 6.76 -3.03 -19.16
CA PHE A 266 7.81 -2.08 -18.78
C PHE A 266 9.15 -2.40 -19.45
N ALA A 267 9.45 -3.69 -19.66
CA ALA A 267 10.59 -4.11 -20.49
C ALA A 267 10.46 -3.64 -21.93
N GLY A 268 9.24 -3.73 -22.52
CA GLY A 268 8.95 -3.23 -23.87
C GLY A 268 9.13 -1.72 -23.96
N TRP A 269 8.62 -0.97 -22.97
CA TRP A 269 8.80 0.48 -22.91
C TRP A 269 10.29 0.87 -22.79
N ALA A 270 11.05 0.20 -21.92
CA ALA A 270 12.49 0.43 -21.77
C ALA A 270 13.27 0.08 -23.04
N ALA A 271 12.87 -0.98 -23.74
CA ALA A 271 13.46 -1.37 -25.02
C ALA A 271 13.18 -0.32 -26.11
N TYR A 272 11.95 0.21 -26.17
CA TYR A 272 11.61 1.35 -27.07
C TYR A 272 12.50 2.56 -26.80
N LYS A 273 12.64 2.96 -25.51
CA LYS A 273 13.54 4.08 -25.11
C LYS A 273 14.99 3.82 -25.48
N ALA A 274 15.43 2.59 -25.42
CA ALA A 274 16.75 2.16 -25.86
C ALA A 274 16.89 2.02 -27.40
N LYS A 275 15.84 2.30 -28.17
CA LYS A 275 15.73 2.10 -29.64
C LYS A 275 15.94 0.65 -30.09
N ARG A 276 15.67 -0.31 -29.19
CA ARG A 276 15.68 -1.75 -29.45
C ARG A 276 14.27 -2.17 -29.89
N TYR A 277 13.90 -1.79 -31.10
CA TYR A 277 12.50 -1.84 -31.56
C TYR A 277 11.95 -3.26 -31.69
N GLU A 278 12.76 -4.23 -32.13
CA GLU A 278 12.35 -5.64 -32.23
C GLU A 278 12.05 -6.21 -30.83
N ASP A 279 12.91 -5.91 -29.86
CA ASP A 279 12.67 -6.31 -28.46
C ASP A 279 11.43 -5.62 -27.87
N ALA A 280 11.23 -4.34 -28.20
CA ALA A 280 10.04 -3.62 -27.73
C ALA A 280 8.74 -4.28 -28.22
N ILE A 281 8.73 -4.75 -29.48
CA ILE A 281 7.59 -5.49 -30.04
C ILE A 281 7.41 -6.83 -29.31
N ALA A 282 8.49 -7.59 -29.13
CA ALA A 282 8.42 -8.90 -28.48
C ALA A 282 7.91 -8.82 -27.03
N TRP A 283 8.45 -7.88 -26.25
CA TRP A 283 8.02 -7.66 -24.86
C TRP A 283 6.59 -7.16 -24.77
N SER A 284 6.16 -6.26 -25.66
CA SER A 284 4.78 -5.77 -25.68
C SER A 284 3.78 -6.86 -26.03
N ASN A 285 4.09 -7.72 -26.98
CA ASN A 285 3.25 -8.87 -27.29
C ASN A 285 3.15 -9.85 -26.11
N MET A 286 4.23 -10.10 -25.39
CA MET A 286 4.20 -10.88 -24.15
C MET A 286 3.30 -10.22 -23.10
N ALA A 287 3.36 -8.91 -22.95
CA ALA A 287 2.51 -8.17 -22.01
C ALA A 287 1.02 -8.29 -22.37
N ILE A 288 0.67 -8.22 -23.65
CA ILE A 288 -0.72 -8.40 -24.13
C ILE A 288 -1.24 -9.79 -23.76
N VAL A 289 -0.45 -10.84 -24.02
CA VAL A 289 -0.82 -12.21 -23.68
C VAL A 289 -1.00 -12.38 -22.17
N ASN A 290 -0.07 -11.88 -21.38
CA ASN A 290 -0.14 -11.96 -19.92
C ASN A 290 -1.32 -11.15 -19.36
N GLY A 291 -1.61 -9.96 -19.91
CA GLY A 291 -2.74 -9.13 -19.51
C GLY A 291 -4.09 -9.79 -19.78
N PHE A 292 -4.23 -10.45 -20.91
CA PHE A 292 -5.42 -11.24 -21.23
C PHE A 292 -5.64 -12.39 -20.22
N TYR A 293 -4.56 -13.08 -19.85
CA TYR A 293 -4.60 -14.18 -18.88
C TYR A 293 -5.05 -13.69 -17.49
N GLU A 294 -4.59 -12.52 -17.07
CA GLU A 294 -5.00 -11.91 -15.81
C GLU A 294 -6.44 -11.40 -15.83
N GLY A 295 -6.90 -10.87 -16.96
CA GLY A 295 -8.29 -10.45 -17.19
C GLY A 295 -9.29 -11.61 -17.20
N ALA A 296 -8.85 -12.83 -17.47
CA ALA A 296 -9.66 -14.05 -17.47
C ALA A 296 -10.01 -14.59 -16.07
N GLY A 297 -9.79 -13.81 -15.00
CA GLY A 297 -10.23 -14.16 -13.64
C GLY A 297 -9.34 -15.14 -12.90
N ALA A 298 -8.07 -15.23 -13.25
CA ALA A 298 -7.10 -15.96 -12.45
C ALA A 298 -7.04 -15.35 -11.04
N SER A 299 -7.65 -16.01 -10.08
CA SER A 299 -7.65 -15.66 -8.66
C SER A 299 -6.27 -15.89 -8.08
N PHE A 300 -5.41 -14.88 -8.13
CA PHE A 300 -4.13 -14.91 -7.45
C PHE A 300 -4.09 -13.85 -6.36
N GLU A 301 -3.44 -14.16 -5.25
CA GLU A 301 -3.05 -13.12 -4.30
C GLU A 301 -2.17 -12.11 -5.03
N ARG A 302 -2.63 -10.87 -5.08
CA ARG A 302 -1.98 -9.78 -5.80
C ARG A 302 -1.61 -8.66 -4.85
N ILE A 303 -0.51 -8.00 -5.18
CA ILE A 303 -0.18 -6.74 -4.52
C ILE A 303 -1.28 -5.70 -4.85
N GLY A 304 -1.75 -4.96 -3.84
CA GLY A 304 -2.90 -4.08 -3.98
C GLY A 304 -2.68 -2.91 -4.94
N PHE A 305 -1.45 -2.41 -5.03
CA PHE A 305 -1.08 -1.32 -5.94
C PHE A 305 -0.39 -1.89 -7.18
N ARG A 306 -0.99 -1.63 -8.34
CA ARG A 306 -0.53 -2.16 -9.63
C ARG A 306 -0.46 -1.06 -10.69
N ALA A 307 0.40 -1.26 -11.68
CA ALA A 307 0.47 -0.42 -12.88
C ALA A 307 -0.59 -0.86 -13.89
N ARG A 308 -1.88 -0.53 -13.63
CA ARG A 308 -3.03 -1.00 -14.43
C ARG A 308 -2.86 -0.73 -15.94
N THR A 309 -2.19 0.34 -16.33
CA THR A 309 -1.85 0.65 -17.72
C THR A 309 -1.12 -0.51 -18.41
N GLY A 310 -0.22 -1.20 -17.70
CA GLY A 310 0.52 -2.35 -18.23
C GLY A 310 -0.35 -3.57 -18.50
N LEU A 311 -1.54 -3.66 -17.86
CA LEU A 311 -2.53 -4.72 -18.09
C LEU A 311 -3.43 -4.46 -19.30
N TYR A 312 -3.56 -3.22 -19.72
CA TYR A 312 -4.51 -2.78 -20.74
C TYR A 312 -3.82 -2.09 -21.92
N GLU A 313 -3.84 -0.77 -21.97
CA GLU A 313 -3.41 0.01 -23.13
C GLU A 313 -1.89 0.18 -23.26
N GLY A 314 -1.13 0.04 -22.18
CA GLY A 314 0.31 0.31 -22.18
C GLY A 314 1.13 -0.45 -23.22
N PRO A 315 0.93 -1.77 -23.39
CA PRO A 315 1.63 -2.53 -24.42
C PRO A 315 1.35 -2.02 -25.85
N TYR A 316 0.10 -1.67 -26.13
CA TYR A 316 -0.31 -1.11 -27.43
C TYR A 316 0.27 0.29 -27.66
N ASP A 317 0.40 1.10 -26.59
CA ASP A 317 1.08 2.38 -26.67
C ASP A 317 2.55 2.22 -27.09
N VAL A 318 3.26 1.26 -26.54
CA VAL A 318 4.63 0.94 -26.97
C VAL A 318 4.67 0.49 -28.41
N LEU A 319 3.74 -0.39 -28.84
CA LEU A 319 3.68 -0.90 -30.21
C LEU A 319 3.44 0.21 -31.24
N ARG A 320 2.44 1.08 -31.03
CA ARG A 320 2.12 2.16 -31.99
C ARG A 320 3.32 3.10 -32.22
N TRP A 321 4.03 3.48 -31.16
CA TRP A 321 5.21 4.32 -31.29
C TRP A 321 6.41 3.58 -31.88
N THR A 322 6.55 2.29 -31.58
CA THR A 322 7.61 1.46 -32.15
C THR A 322 7.42 1.29 -33.66
N PHE A 323 6.21 0.94 -34.12
CA PHE A 323 5.91 0.79 -35.55
C PHE A 323 6.03 2.12 -36.29
N LYS A 324 5.63 3.23 -35.64
CA LYS A 324 5.85 4.58 -36.22
C LYS A 324 7.33 4.87 -36.42
N ALA A 325 8.19 4.54 -35.42
CA ALA A 325 9.64 4.72 -35.52
C ALA A 325 10.28 3.86 -36.60
N LEU A 326 9.71 2.68 -36.88
CA LEU A 326 10.11 1.77 -37.95
C LEU A 326 9.55 2.14 -39.35
N GLY A 327 8.71 3.18 -39.46
CA GLY A 327 8.08 3.58 -40.69
C GLY A 327 6.90 2.70 -41.14
N ASN A 328 6.44 1.78 -40.29
CA ASN A 328 5.29 0.90 -40.58
C ASN A 328 3.99 1.58 -40.16
N ALA A 329 3.46 2.42 -41.05
CA ALA A 329 2.26 3.19 -40.79
C ALA A 329 1.00 2.33 -40.57
N ALA A 330 0.89 1.20 -41.29
CA ALA A 330 -0.27 0.30 -41.16
C ALA A 330 -0.32 -0.36 -39.79
N ALA A 331 0.77 -0.95 -39.33
CA ALA A 331 0.86 -1.58 -38.00
C ALA A 331 0.74 -0.54 -36.87
N SER A 332 1.26 0.68 -37.08
CA SER A 332 1.10 1.79 -36.13
C SER A 332 -0.37 2.18 -35.95
N ALA A 333 -1.13 2.31 -37.05
CA ALA A 333 -2.54 2.63 -37.03
C ALA A 333 -3.42 1.51 -36.40
N GLU A 334 -3.03 0.26 -36.61
CA GLU A 334 -3.69 -0.87 -35.96
C GLU A 334 -3.45 -0.86 -34.44
N ALA A 335 -2.21 -0.70 -34.01
CA ALA A 335 -1.87 -0.60 -32.58
C ALA A 335 -2.52 0.63 -31.90
N GLU A 336 -2.77 1.72 -32.63
CA GLU A 336 -3.51 2.89 -32.14
C GLU A 336 -4.96 2.52 -31.82
N ARG A 337 -5.65 1.80 -32.72
CA ARG A 337 -7.04 1.35 -32.49
C ARG A 337 -7.16 0.43 -31.28
N GLU A 338 -6.21 -0.50 -31.16
CA GLU A 338 -6.16 -1.42 -30.01
C GLU A 338 -5.87 -0.67 -28.70
N TRP A 339 -5.01 0.36 -28.74
CA TRP A 339 -4.74 1.24 -27.60
C TRP A 339 -6.00 1.96 -27.13
N GLU A 340 -6.78 2.54 -28.06
CA GLU A 340 -8.06 3.21 -27.74
C GLU A 340 -9.06 2.24 -27.11
N ALA A 341 -9.22 1.05 -27.68
CA ALA A 341 -10.13 0.02 -27.20
C ALA A 341 -9.73 -0.46 -25.79
N ALA A 342 -8.45 -0.79 -25.58
CA ALA A 342 -7.95 -1.23 -24.28
C ALA A 342 -8.08 -0.15 -23.19
N ARG A 343 -7.84 1.11 -23.56
CA ARG A 343 -8.03 2.26 -22.66
C ARG A 343 -9.49 2.44 -22.27
N ALA A 344 -10.43 2.29 -23.22
CA ALA A 344 -11.86 2.37 -22.93
C ALA A 344 -12.29 1.29 -21.93
N VAL A 345 -11.83 0.06 -22.10
CA VAL A 345 -12.09 -1.05 -21.15
C VAL A 345 -11.54 -0.71 -19.76
N ARG A 346 -10.34 -0.16 -19.65
CA ARG A 346 -9.76 0.21 -18.34
C ARG A 346 -10.54 1.32 -17.63
N VAL A 347 -11.06 2.29 -18.39
CA VAL A 347 -11.75 3.46 -17.84
C VAL A 347 -13.22 3.16 -17.53
N HIS A 348 -13.91 2.42 -18.39
CA HIS A 348 -15.37 2.24 -18.31
C HIS A 348 -15.81 0.82 -17.94
N GLY A 349 -14.86 -0.13 -17.83
CA GLY A 349 -15.15 -1.55 -17.61
C GLY A 349 -15.55 -2.30 -18.91
N PRO A 350 -15.60 -3.63 -18.87
CA PRO A 350 -16.01 -4.43 -20.01
C PRO A 350 -17.51 -4.22 -20.28
N GLY A 351 -17.85 -3.44 -21.30
CA GLY A 351 -19.22 -3.12 -21.70
C GLY A 351 -19.56 -1.62 -21.80
N GLY A 352 -18.59 -0.75 -21.52
CA GLY A 352 -18.73 0.70 -21.64
C GLY A 352 -18.12 1.24 -22.93
N ALA A 353 -18.53 0.74 -24.10
CA ALA A 353 -18.26 1.33 -25.40
C ALA A 353 -19.59 1.64 -26.09
#